data_0cf44f7a817997e5a6a6b4c9a534254c
#
_entry.id   0cf44f7a817997e5a6a6b4c9a534254c
#
_cell.length_a   1.000
_cell.length_b   1.000
_cell.length_c   1.000
_cell.angle_alpha   90.00
_cell.angle_beta   90.00
_cell.angle_gamma   90.00
#
_symmetry.space_group_name_H-M   'P 1'
#
loop_
_entity.id
_entity.type
_entity.pdbx_description
1 polymer ?
#
loop_
_entity_poly.entity_id
_entity_poly.type
_entity_poly.pdbx_seq_one_letter_code
_entity_poly.pdbx_strand_id
1 'polypeptide(L)'
;IAAVIIFVSVLGKSLPTGFLPEEDEGYFYINVVLPGAASLERTDAACRQIEAILARTPGIQYYTTVAGFSLFETSPNPSMAFYNVNMKDWNDRKNPEEQIGAVLENLNRELAALPQGIAFAFRPPAIPGIGHAGGVTFILQDREGKEIGFLAANAVKFIEAARKRPELARVTTSFQAGVPQMLVKLDRDKALRQ
;
A
#
# COMPACT_ATOMS: atom_id res chain seq x y z
N ILE A 1 -21.30 -42.89 12.50
CA ILE A 1 -20.01 -42.71 11.80
C ILE A 1 -20.23 -42.00 10.45
N ALA A 2 -21.12 -42.49 9.56
CA ALA A 2 -21.37 -41.85 8.25
C ALA A 2 -21.83 -40.40 8.36
N ALA A 3 -22.73 -40.08 9.29
CA ALA A 3 -23.20 -38.71 9.53
C ALA A 3 -22.07 -37.77 9.96
N VAL A 4 -21.13 -38.24 10.78
CA VAL A 4 -19.95 -37.44 11.19
C VAL A 4 -19.02 -37.18 10.01
N ILE A 5 -18.78 -38.18 9.16
CA ILE A 5 -17.94 -38.01 7.96
C ILE A 5 -18.56 -37.01 7.00
N ILE A 6 -19.88 -37.08 6.77
CA ILE A 6 -20.60 -36.12 5.94
C ILE A 6 -20.51 -34.71 6.54
N PHE A 7 -20.75 -34.57 7.84
CA PHE A 7 -20.68 -33.29 8.53
C PHE A 7 -19.27 -32.66 8.43
N VAL A 8 -18.22 -33.43 8.70
CA VAL A 8 -16.80 -32.93 8.58
C VAL A 8 -16.45 -32.57 7.14
N SER A 9 -16.95 -33.38 6.17
CA SER A 9 -16.70 -33.08 4.74
C SER A 9 -17.41 -31.81 4.28
N VAL A 10 -18.61 -31.53 4.75
CA VAL A 10 -19.37 -30.32 4.44
C VAL A 10 -18.70 -29.11 5.12
N LEU A 11 -18.33 -29.24 6.39
CA LEU A 11 -17.67 -28.21 7.15
C LEU A 11 -16.31 -27.87 6.53
N GLY A 12 -15.52 -28.88 6.15
CA GLY A 12 -14.22 -28.67 5.52
C GLY A 12 -14.29 -27.96 4.17
N LYS A 13 -15.37 -28.15 3.41
CA LYS A 13 -15.60 -27.44 2.14
C LYS A 13 -16.06 -26.00 2.31
N SER A 14 -16.63 -25.66 3.45
CA SER A 14 -17.10 -24.31 3.77
C SER A 14 -16.03 -23.42 4.40
N LEU A 15 -14.91 -24.00 4.83
CA LEU A 15 -13.80 -23.24 5.39
C LEU A 15 -12.98 -22.60 4.26
N PRO A 16 -12.64 -21.31 4.37
CA PRO A 16 -11.74 -20.67 3.42
C PRO A 16 -10.37 -21.34 3.49
N THR A 17 -9.89 -21.81 2.34
CA THR A 17 -8.57 -22.42 2.22
C THR A 17 -7.57 -21.36 1.77
N GLY A 18 -6.48 -21.19 2.49
CA GLY A 18 -5.38 -20.30 2.15
C GLY A 18 -4.06 -20.95 2.55
N PHE A 19 -2.97 -20.52 1.91
CA PHE A 19 -1.63 -20.97 2.26
C PHE A 19 -1.25 -20.54 3.68
N LEU A 20 -1.63 -19.32 4.04
CA LEU A 20 -1.51 -18.76 5.38
C LEU A 20 -2.76 -17.93 5.66
N PRO A 21 -3.42 -18.11 6.82
CA PRO A 21 -4.52 -17.23 7.20
C PRO A 21 -3.97 -15.81 7.46
N GLU A 22 -4.80 -14.82 7.14
CA GLU A 22 -4.50 -13.45 7.54
C GLU A 22 -4.70 -13.30 9.05
N GLU A 23 -3.61 -13.07 9.76
CA GLU A 23 -3.62 -12.88 11.22
C GLU A 23 -3.63 -11.39 11.57
N ASP A 24 -4.05 -11.08 12.77
CA ASP A 24 -3.94 -9.74 13.35
C ASP A 24 -2.60 -9.63 14.08
N GLU A 25 -1.60 -9.08 13.39
CA GLU A 25 -0.25 -8.88 13.92
C GLU A 25 -0.14 -7.66 14.86
N GLY A 26 -1.25 -6.94 15.10
CA GLY A 26 -1.27 -5.76 15.95
C GLY A 26 -0.70 -4.50 15.30
N TYR A 27 -0.37 -4.53 14.00
CA TYR A 27 0.06 -3.36 13.25
C TYR A 27 -0.34 -3.44 11.78
N PHE A 28 -0.30 -2.30 11.10
CA PHE A 28 -0.55 -2.20 9.66
C PHE A 28 0.22 -1.01 9.08
N TYR A 29 0.29 -0.95 7.76
CA TYR A 29 0.94 0.13 7.04
C TYR A 29 -0.06 1.02 6.32
N ILE A 30 0.31 2.29 6.12
CA ILE A 30 -0.38 3.19 5.20
C ILE A 30 0.65 3.65 4.17
N ASN A 31 0.32 3.53 2.90
CA ASN A 31 1.11 4.10 1.82
C ASN A 31 0.42 5.36 1.29
N VAL A 32 1.22 6.40 1.05
CA VAL A 32 0.75 7.70 0.56
C VAL A 32 1.53 8.05 -0.69
N VAL A 33 0.82 8.39 -1.75
CA VAL A 33 1.38 8.77 -3.04
C VAL A 33 0.72 10.06 -3.49
N LEU A 34 1.47 11.14 -3.54
CA LEU A 34 1.04 12.40 -4.11
C LEU A 34 1.35 12.45 -5.61
N PRO A 35 0.72 13.36 -6.36
CA PRO A 35 1.07 13.58 -7.76
C PRO A 35 2.56 13.85 -7.94
N GLY A 36 3.14 13.38 -9.05
CA GLY A 36 4.55 13.53 -9.36
C GLY A 36 5.02 14.98 -9.23
N ALA A 37 6.24 15.17 -8.73
CA ALA A 37 6.85 16.46 -8.41
C ALA A 37 6.21 17.23 -7.23
N ALA A 38 5.40 16.58 -6.39
CA ALA A 38 5.03 17.17 -5.12
C ALA A 38 6.28 17.37 -4.24
N SER A 39 6.37 18.55 -3.62
CA SER A 39 7.45 18.82 -2.68
C SER A 39 7.25 18.07 -1.36
N LEU A 40 8.33 17.94 -0.59
CA LEU A 40 8.26 17.30 0.72
C LEU A 40 7.30 18.03 1.67
N GLU A 41 7.21 19.38 1.59
CA GLU A 41 6.29 20.19 2.39
C GLU A 41 4.83 19.89 2.06
N ARG A 42 4.51 19.63 0.78
CA ARG A 42 3.16 19.22 0.38
C ARG A 42 2.85 17.82 0.90
N THR A 43 3.82 16.94 0.87
CA THR A 43 3.69 15.58 1.42
C THR A 43 3.50 15.63 2.93
N ASP A 44 4.27 16.44 3.64
CA ASP A 44 4.11 16.67 5.08
C ASP A 44 2.72 17.23 5.43
N ALA A 45 2.25 18.20 4.66
CA ALA A 45 0.89 18.75 4.85
C ALA A 45 -0.23 17.70 4.64
N ALA A 46 -0.07 16.81 3.66
CA ALA A 46 -0.98 15.69 3.48
C ALA A 46 -0.87 14.67 4.63
N CYS A 47 0.34 14.41 5.10
CA CYS A 47 0.58 13.55 6.26
C CYS A 47 -0.15 14.07 7.51
N ARG A 48 -0.11 15.35 7.81
CA ARG A 48 -0.84 15.93 8.96
C ARG A 48 -2.34 15.72 8.90
N GLN A 49 -2.93 15.68 7.71
CA GLN A 49 -4.36 15.36 7.57
C GLN A 49 -4.64 13.88 7.87
N ILE A 50 -3.76 12.99 7.44
CA ILE A 50 -3.84 11.57 7.76
C ILE A 50 -3.65 11.35 9.26
N GLU A 51 -2.72 12.05 9.89
CA GLU A 51 -2.48 12.00 11.33
C GLU A 51 -3.72 12.44 12.13
N ALA A 52 -4.43 13.46 11.67
CA ALA A 52 -5.69 13.87 12.28
C ALA A 52 -6.79 12.79 12.15
N ILE A 53 -6.77 11.98 11.10
CA ILE A 53 -7.65 10.82 10.95
C ILE A 53 -7.23 9.73 11.94
N LEU A 54 -5.94 9.39 11.98
CA LEU A 54 -5.40 8.35 12.86
C LEU A 54 -5.66 8.65 14.34
N ALA A 55 -5.51 9.91 14.74
CA ALA A 55 -5.72 10.35 16.13
C ALA A 55 -7.14 10.10 16.66
N ARG A 56 -8.14 10.05 15.75
CA ARG A 56 -9.55 9.79 16.11
C ARG A 56 -10.01 8.36 15.81
N THR A 57 -9.16 7.56 15.17
CA THR A 57 -9.49 6.18 14.81
C THR A 57 -9.37 5.27 16.03
N PRO A 58 -10.45 4.58 16.44
CA PRO A 58 -10.40 3.69 17.60
C PRO A 58 -9.46 2.51 17.36
N GLY A 59 -8.86 1.99 18.42
CA GLY A 59 -7.97 0.83 18.35
C GLY A 59 -6.51 1.15 17.98
N ILE A 60 -6.19 2.36 17.56
CA ILE A 60 -4.80 2.79 17.31
C ILE A 60 -4.15 3.22 18.60
N GLN A 61 -2.91 2.78 18.85
CA GLN A 61 -2.12 3.15 20.01
C GLN A 61 -1.11 4.25 19.67
N TYR A 62 -0.30 4.03 18.65
CA TYR A 62 0.67 5.01 18.15
C TYR A 62 0.99 4.72 16.67
N TYR A 63 1.61 5.69 16.02
CA TYR A 63 2.06 5.55 14.65
C TYR A 63 3.40 6.27 14.44
N THR A 64 4.12 5.83 13.43
CA THR A 64 5.34 6.48 12.95
C THR A 64 5.13 6.91 11.52
N THR A 65 5.36 8.19 11.24
CA THR A 65 5.29 8.78 9.90
C THR A 65 6.68 8.89 9.29
N VAL A 66 6.85 8.41 8.06
CA VAL A 66 8.07 8.59 7.28
C VAL A 66 7.71 9.31 5.98
N ALA A 67 7.84 10.62 6.00
CA ALA A 67 7.63 11.46 4.81
C ALA A 67 8.88 11.49 3.93
N GLY A 68 8.69 11.52 2.61
CA GLY A 68 9.78 11.55 1.64
C GLY A 68 10.40 10.19 1.35
N PHE A 69 9.71 9.10 1.60
CA PHE A 69 10.19 7.74 1.36
C PHE A 69 9.11 6.85 0.78
N SER A 70 9.46 6.05 -0.22
CA SER A 70 8.61 5.03 -0.81
C SER A 70 8.87 3.67 -0.16
N LEU A 71 7.85 3.09 0.50
CA LEU A 71 7.95 1.75 1.09
C LEU A 71 8.14 0.67 0.01
N PHE A 72 7.41 0.79 -1.12
CA PHE A 72 7.45 -0.22 -2.18
C PHE A 72 8.72 -0.19 -3.03
N GLU A 73 9.27 1.02 -3.25
CA GLU A 73 10.49 1.21 -4.04
C GLU A 73 11.75 1.20 -3.17
N THR A 74 11.57 1.24 -1.84
CA THR A 74 12.65 1.28 -0.85
C THR A 74 13.65 2.42 -1.16
N SER A 75 13.13 3.57 -1.58
CA SER A 75 13.93 4.70 -2.05
C SER A 75 13.37 6.04 -1.57
N PRO A 76 14.23 7.05 -1.38
CA PRO A 76 13.79 8.42 -1.11
C PRO A 76 12.94 8.96 -2.27
N ASN A 77 11.74 9.46 -1.97
CA ASN A 77 10.85 10.09 -2.93
C ASN A 77 10.02 11.18 -2.24
N PRO A 78 10.25 12.48 -2.52
CA PRO A 78 9.59 13.58 -1.84
C PRO A 78 8.05 13.55 -1.95
N SER A 79 7.50 12.95 -3.01
CA SER A 79 6.05 12.86 -3.24
C SER A 79 5.39 11.65 -2.55
N MET A 80 6.15 10.89 -1.78
CA MET A 80 5.65 9.68 -1.10
C MET A 80 5.87 9.73 0.40
N ALA A 81 5.03 9.03 1.12
CA ALA A 81 5.19 8.78 2.54
C ALA A 81 4.61 7.42 2.92
N PHE A 82 5.04 6.89 4.03
CA PHE A 82 4.39 5.73 4.61
C PHE A 82 4.27 5.85 6.13
N TYR A 83 3.35 5.07 6.68
CA TYR A 83 3.14 4.95 8.12
C TYR A 83 3.31 3.51 8.54
N ASN A 84 3.92 3.33 9.69
CA ASN A 84 3.77 2.13 10.52
C ASN A 84 2.81 2.49 11.65
N VAL A 85 1.65 1.86 11.66
CA VAL A 85 0.58 2.12 12.63
C VAL A 85 0.45 0.92 13.53
N ASN A 86 0.63 1.13 14.83
CA ASN A 86 0.52 0.10 15.86
C ASN A 86 -0.82 0.23 16.57
N MET A 87 -1.50 -0.89 16.70
CA MET A 87 -2.78 -0.99 17.37
C MET A 87 -2.57 -1.25 18.87
N LYS A 88 -3.60 -0.99 19.66
CA LYS A 88 -3.63 -1.40 21.07
C LYS A 88 -3.50 -2.91 21.19
N ASP A 89 -3.14 -3.40 22.36
CA ASP A 89 -3.10 -4.83 22.67
C ASP A 89 -4.47 -5.50 22.39
N TRP A 90 -4.47 -6.76 21.98
CA TRP A 90 -5.70 -7.50 21.68
C TRP A 90 -6.68 -7.56 22.86
N ASN A 91 -6.16 -7.55 24.11
CA ASN A 91 -6.97 -7.52 25.32
C ASN A 91 -7.70 -6.19 25.52
N ASP A 92 -7.18 -5.11 24.94
CA ASP A 92 -7.74 -3.76 25.05
C ASP A 92 -8.65 -3.41 23.87
N ARG A 93 -8.66 -4.22 22.80
CA ARG A 93 -9.50 -4.08 21.59
C ARG A 93 -10.70 -5.04 21.65
N LYS A 94 -11.65 -4.80 22.53
CA LYS A 94 -12.83 -5.66 22.71
C LYS A 94 -14.00 -5.30 21.79
N ASN A 95 -14.04 -4.07 21.30
CA ASN A 95 -15.11 -3.61 20.45
C ASN A 95 -14.87 -4.07 18.99
N PRO A 96 -15.93 -4.46 18.26
CA PRO A 96 -15.81 -4.87 16.86
C PRO A 96 -15.16 -3.82 15.96
N GLU A 97 -15.38 -2.53 16.22
CA GLU A 97 -14.82 -1.40 15.50
C GLU A 97 -13.31 -1.19 15.71
N GLU A 98 -12.74 -1.77 16.78
CA GLU A 98 -11.31 -1.72 17.09
C GLU A 98 -10.54 -2.90 16.50
N GLN A 99 -11.24 -3.85 15.86
CA GLN A 99 -10.59 -4.98 15.20
C GLN A 99 -9.94 -4.52 13.89
N ILE A 100 -8.77 -5.07 13.57
CA ILE A 100 -7.95 -4.63 12.45
C ILE A 100 -8.71 -4.58 11.12
N GLY A 101 -9.63 -5.51 10.88
CA GLY A 101 -10.46 -5.52 9.67
C GLY A 101 -11.37 -4.30 9.55
N ALA A 102 -12.10 -3.98 10.63
CA ALA A 102 -12.99 -2.83 10.68
C ALA A 102 -12.22 -1.51 10.63
N VAL A 103 -11.09 -1.42 11.34
CA VAL A 103 -10.20 -0.26 11.32
C VAL A 103 -9.70 0.00 9.90
N LEU A 104 -9.20 -1.01 9.21
CA LEU A 104 -8.70 -0.86 7.83
C LEU A 104 -9.80 -0.46 6.85
N GLU A 105 -11.01 -1.02 6.97
CA GLU A 105 -12.13 -0.67 6.12
C GLU A 105 -12.55 0.79 6.31
N ASN A 106 -12.75 1.21 7.55
CA ASN A 106 -13.14 2.57 7.89
C ASN A 106 -12.05 3.57 7.47
N LEU A 107 -10.80 3.28 7.81
CA LEU A 107 -9.66 4.12 7.49
C LEU A 107 -9.49 4.27 5.96
N ASN A 108 -9.59 3.19 5.19
CA ASN A 108 -9.51 3.26 3.73
C ASN A 108 -10.63 4.10 3.11
N ARG A 109 -11.82 4.14 3.71
CA ARG A 109 -12.92 4.99 3.26
C ARG A 109 -12.59 6.47 3.48
N GLU A 110 -12.02 6.83 4.63
CA GLU A 110 -11.60 8.20 4.92
C GLU A 110 -10.39 8.62 4.08
N LEU A 111 -9.39 7.75 3.93
CA LEU A 111 -8.21 7.99 3.11
C LEU A 111 -8.55 8.18 1.63
N ALA A 112 -9.54 7.47 1.11
CA ALA A 112 -10.00 7.63 -0.27
C ALA A 112 -10.63 9.00 -0.56
N ALA A 113 -11.06 9.72 0.47
CA ALA A 113 -11.62 11.07 0.35
C ALA A 113 -10.57 12.19 0.36
N LEU A 114 -9.29 11.87 0.55
CA LEU A 114 -8.21 12.86 0.55
C LEU A 114 -7.98 13.42 -0.87
N PRO A 115 -8.07 14.74 -1.06
CA PRO A 115 -8.00 15.34 -2.41
C PRO A 115 -6.56 15.47 -2.94
N GLN A 116 -5.55 15.35 -2.09
CA GLN A 116 -4.16 15.67 -2.46
C GLN A 116 -3.40 14.53 -3.13
N GLY A 117 -3.88 13.29 -2.99
CA GLY A 117 -3.19 12.12 -3.49
C GLY A 117 -3.93 10.82 -3.21
N ILE A 118 -3.25 9.72 -3.40
CA ILE A 118 -3.76 8.38 -3.10
C ILE A 118 -3.14 7.93 -1.79
N ALA A 119 -3.98 7.60 -0.81
CA ALA A 119 -3.56 6.97 0.42
C ALA A 119 -4.38 5.70 0.67
N PHE A 120 -3.73 4.66 1.18
CA PHE A 120 -4.41 3.43 1.53
C PHE A 120 -3.69 2.67 2.64
N ALA A 121 -4.48 2.08 3.52
CA ALA A 121 -4.03 1.22 4.59
C ALA A 121 -4.10 -0.25 4.18
N PHE A 122 -3.10 -1.04 4.57
CA PHE A 122 -2.99 -2.46 4.24
C PHE A 122 -2.23 -3.22 5.32
N ARG A 123 -2.48 -4.53 5.40
CA ARG A 123 -1.75 -5.41 6.32
C ARG A 123 -0.35 -5.72 5.79
N PRO A 124 0.63 -5.94 6.67
CA PRO A 124 1.90 -6.52 6.25
C PRO A 124 1.70 -7.91 5.62
N PRO A 125 2.67 -8.41 4.86
CA PRO A 125 2.61 -9.78 4.36
C PRO A 125 2.71 -10.76 5.54
N ALA A 126 1.96 -11.86 5.49
CA ALA A 126 1.93 -12.88 6.54
C ALA A 126 3.31 -13.53 6.81
N ILE A 127 4.25 -13.43 5.87
CA ILE A 127 5.64 -13.85 6.06
C ILE A 127 6.55 -12.64 5.89
N PRO A 128 7.26 -12.21 6.94
CA PRO A 128 8.25 -11.14 6.84
C PRO A 128 9.32 -11.44 5.77
N GLY A 129 9.62 -10.46 4.93
CA GLY A 129 10.63 -10.58 3.87
C GLY A 129 10.10 -11.09 2.52
N ILE A 130 8.85 -11.52 2.42
CA ILE A 130 8.23 -11.87 1.15
C ILE A 130 7.35 -10.69 0.66
N GLY A 131 8.01 -9.64 0.16
CA GLY A 131 7.33 -8.43 -0.33
C GLY A 131 7.00 -7.41 0.78
N HIS A 132 6.27 -6.35 0.41
CA HIS A 132 5.91 -5.25 1.30
C HIS A 132 4.42 -5.24 1.71
N ALA A 133 3.59 -5.96 0.98
CA ALA A 133 2.16 -6.08 1.24
C ALA A 133 1.67 -7.50 0.95
N GLY A 134 0.59 -7.91 1.59
CA GLY A 134 -0.13 -9.12 1.21
C GLY A 134 -0.74 -8.99 -0.19
N GLY A 135 -0.93 -10.12 -0.89
CA GLY A 135 -1.51 -10.17 -2.21
C GLY A 135 -0.53 -10.61 -3.31
N VAL A 136 -0.78 -10.17 -4.54
CA VAL A 136 -0.01 -10.56 -5.74
C VAL A 136 0.65 -9.33 -6.35
N THR A 137 1.96 -9.43 -6.60
CA THR A 137 2.73 -8.40 -7.31
C THR A 137 2.88 -8.77 -8.78
N PHE A 138 2.40 -7.90 -9.67
CA PHE A 138 2.62 -8.00 -11.12
C PHE A 138 3.71 -7.05 -11.55
N ILE A 139 4.67 -7.55 -12.33
CA ILE A 139 5.72 -6.73 -12.93
C ILE A 139 5.41 -6.57 -14.41
N LEU A 140 5.02 -5.36 -14.81
CA LEU A 140 4.81 -5.01 -16.22
C LEU A 140 6.10 -4.43 -16.78
N GLN A 141 6.67 -5.07 -17.78
CA GLN A 141 7.97 -4.74 -18.34
C GLN A 141 7.87 -4.41 -19.82
N ASP A 142 8.37 -3.26 -20.24
CA ASP A 142 8.63 -3.00 -21.65
C ASP A 142 9.99 -3.59 -22.06
N ARG A 143 9.96 -4.64 -22.89
CA ARG A 143 11.18 -5.33 -23.36
C ARG A 143 11.71 -4.76 -24.66
N GLU A 144 10.94 -3.92 -25.33
CA GLU A 144 11.30 -3.33 -26.63
C GLU A 144 11.92 -1.93 -26.47
N GLY A 145 11.90 -1.36 -25.25
CA GLY A 145 12.47 -0.04 -24.96
C GLY A 145 11.72 1.10 -25.64
N LYS A 146 10.40 0.97 -25.75
CA LYS A 146 9.53 2.03 -26.28
C LYS A 146 9.46 3.24 -25.35
N GLU A 147 8.83 4.31 -25.80
CA GLU A 147 8.63 5.50 -24.98
C GLU A 147 7.85 5.22 -23.70
N ILE A 148 8.17 5.95 -22.62
CA ILE A 148 7.52 5.85 -21.30
C ILE A 148 5.99 5.93 -21.42
N GLY A 149 5.47 6.76 -22.35
CA GLY A 149 4.04 6.89 -22.61
C GLY A 149 3.37 5.59 -23.06
N PHE A 150 4.09 4.75 -23.81
CA PHE A 150 3.59 3.43 -24.21
C PHE A 150 3.41 2.51 -23.00
N LEU A 151 4.40 2.46 -22.12
CA LEU A 151 4.31 1.67 -20.87
C LEU A 151 3.17 2.18 -20.00
N ALA A 152 3.05 3.51 -19.84
CA ALA A 152 1.98 4.14 -19.06
C ALA A 152 0.58 3.77 -19.58
N ALA A 153 0.35 3.88 -20.89
CA ALA A 153 -0.91 3.54 -21.51
C ALA A 153 -1.29 2.06 -21.32
N ASN A 154 -0.31 1.16 -21.42
CA ASN A 154 -0.53 -0.27 -21.18
C ASN A 154 -0.73 -0.61 -19.69
N ALA A 155 -0.05 0.09 -18.78
CA ALA A 155 -0.29 -0.06 -17.35
C ALA A 155 -1.72 0.33 -16.97
N VAL A 156 -2.24 1.44 -17.50
CA VAL A 156 -3.63 1.85 -17.29
C VAL A 156 -4.60 0.79 -17.80
N LYS A 157 -4.44 0.31 -19.03
CA LYS A 157 -5.28 -0.76 -19.62
C LYS A 157 -5.24 -2.05 -18.76
N PHE A 158 -4.06 -2.42 -18.30
CA PHE A 158 -3.90 -3.59 -17.43
C PHE A 158 -4.66 -3.41 -16.12
N ILE A 159 -4.51 -2.25 -15.46
CA ILE A 159 -5.21 -1.96 -14.20
C ILE A 159 -6.73 -1.96 -14.39
N GLU A 160 -7.23 -1.36 -15.47
CA GLU A 160 -8.67 -1.36 -15.79
C GLU A 160 -9.22 -2.77 -16.04
N ALA A 161 -8.46 -3.61 -16.73
CA ALA A 161 -8.84 -5.01 -16.94
C ALA A 161 -8.79 -5.81 -15.64
N ALA A 162 -7.75 -5.62 -14.83
CA ALA A 162 -7.57 -6.30 -13.56
C ALA A 162 -8.66 -5.94 -12.53
N ARG A 163 -9.09 -4.67 -12.47
CA ARG A 163 -10.19 -4.21 -11.59
C ARG A 163 -11.55 -4.86 -11.90
N LYS A 164 -11.72 -5.42 -13.10
CA LYS A 164 -12.94 -6.15 -13.47
C LYS A 164 -12.95 -7.61 -12.96
N ARG A 165 -11.84 -8.06 -12.41
CA ARG A 165 -11.72 -9.42 -11.90
C ARG A 165 -12.21 -9.49 -10.45
N PRO A 166 -13.20 -10.35 -10.14
CA PRO A 166 -13.77 -10.47 -8.80
C PRO A 166 -12.75 -11.03 -7.78
N GLU A 167 -11.69 -11.68 -8.27
CA GLU A 167 -10.63 -12.24 -7.43
C GLU A 167 -9.65 -11.17 -6.92
N LEU A 168 -9.69 -9.95 -7.49
CA LEU A 168 -8.79 -8.85 -7.16
C LEU A 168 -9.55 -7.72 -6.47
N ALA A 169 -9.35 -7.57 -5.17
CA ALA A 169 -10.04 -6.55 -4.38
C ALA A 169 -9.56 -5.11 -4.70
N ARG A 170 -8.25 -4.95 -4.90
CA ARG A 170 -7.62 -3.66 -5.22
C ARG A 170 -6.41 -3.87 -6.13
N VAL A 171 -6.28 -3.03 -7.15
CA VAL A 171 -5.09 -2.99 -8.02
C VAL A 171 -4.54 -1.57 -8.03
N THR A 172 -3.29 -1.41 -7.63
CA THR A 172 -2.58 -0.13 -7.55
C THR A 172 -1.23 -0.22 -8.24
N THR A 173 -0.66 0.92 -8.61
CA THR A 173 0.70 1.04 -9.12
C THR A 173 1.36 2.28 -8.53
N SER A 174 2.66 2.20 -8.26
CA SER A 174 3.51 3.35 -7.91
C SER A 174 4.07 4.05 -9.15
N PHE A 175 3.93 3.44 -10.33
CA PHE A 175 4.50 3.97 -11.57
C PHE A 175 3.83 5.30 -11.97
N GLN A 176 4.65 6.34 -12.14
CA GLN A 176 4.25 7.68 -12.59
C GLN A 176 5.07 8.07 -13.82
N ALA A 177 4.44 8.08 -15.00
CA ALA A 177 5.11 8.42 -16.27
C ALA A 177 5.50 9.89 -16.40
N GLY A 178 4.83 10.77 -15.67
CA GLY A 178 4.97 12.25 -15.78
C GLY A 178 5.88 12.88 -14.74
N VAL A 179 6.74 12.12 -14.06
CA VAL A 179 7.67 12.69 -13.08
C VAL A 179 8.78 13.46 -13.80
N PRO A 180 8.92 14.80 -13.60
CA PRO A 180 10.01 15.56 -14.18
C PRO A 180 11.35 15.03 -13.69
N GLN A 181 12.26 14.75 -14.62
CA GLN A 181 13.62 14.29 -14.32
C GLN A 181 14.62 15.34 -14.79
N MET A 182 15.63 15.61 -13.97
CA MET A 182 16.74 16.46 -14.32
C MET A 182 17.95 15.59 -14.66
N LEU A 183 18.39 15.62 -15.90
CA LEU A 183 19.62 14.96 -16.34
C LEU A 183 20.81 15.88 -16.13
N VAL A 184 21.67 15.57 -15.17
CA VAL A 184 22.93 16.27 -14.95
C VAL A 184 24.02 15.59 -15.77
N LYS A 185 24.50 16.28 -16.82
CA LYS A 185 25.69 15.87 -17.59
C LYS A 185 26.92 16.55 -17.01
N LEU A 186 27.72 15.78 -16.28
CA LEU A 186 28.98 16.27 -15.76
C LEU A 186 30.06 16.17 -16.83
N ASP A 187 30.70 17.32 -17.16
CA ASP A 187 31.95 17.37 -17.94
C ASP A 187 33.10 16.95 -17.02
N ARG A 188 33.46 15.67 -17.09
CA ARG A 188 34.47 15.07 -16.21
C ARG A 188 35.87 15.66 -16.44
N ASP A 189 36.20 15.97 -17.70
CA ASP A 189 37.52 16.52 -18.03
C ASP A 189 37.68 17.93 -17.49
N LYS A 190 36.63 18.73 -17.51
CA LYS A 190 36.61 20.06 -16.93
C LYS A 190 36.61 20.02 -15.40
N ALA A 191 35.87 19.11 -14.79
CA ALA A 191 35.82 18.95 -13.33
C ALA A 191 37.18 18.48 -12.75
N LEU A 192 37.93 17.66 -13.49
CA LEU A 192 39.23 17.16 -13.05
C LEU A 192 40.37 18.21 -13.22
N ARG A 193 40.13 19.31 -13.98
CA ARG A 193 41.10 20.41 -14.20
C ARG A 193 40.93 21.56 -13.22
N GLN A 194 39.89 21.56 -12.40
CA GLN A 194 39.63 22.52 -11.32
C GLN A 194 40.04 21.94 -9.96
#